data_9d92a32e334358b0325ff343a70fe5da
#
_entry.id   9d92a32e334358b0325ff343a70fe5da
#
_cell.length_a   1.000
_cell.length_b   1.000
_cell.length_c   1.000
_cell.angle_alpha   90.00
_cell.angle_beta   90.00
_cell.angle_gamma   90.00
#
_symmetry.space_group_name_H-M   'P 1'
#
loop_
_entity.id
_entity.type
_entity.pdbx_description
1 polymer ?
#
loop_
_entity_poly.entity_id
_entity_poly.type
_entity_poly.pdbx_seq_one_letter_code
_entity_poly.pdbx_strand_id
1 'polypeptide(L)'
;MRIIKLTPETRQNLLSDLIKRSPDDYGPYEATVKEIVADVHKRGDEALLEYTAKFDKASLTPESMRVTEAEIEEAYGAVDQELLSVIRKAIRNIEEYHELQKRNSWITTKPDGTILGQKIAPVEYAGVYVPGGKAAYPSTVLMNVVPARVAGVPHIVMTTPCNAEGKVYPNTLVAAKEAGVTEIYKCGGAQAIAALAYGTATIPKVDKIVGPGNIFVAIAKRVVFGHVSIDSIAGPSEILVLADETATPKYVAADLLSQAEHDELASAILVTTSEKLAEEVSEWTDRFTEELSRKEIIRKSLDNFGYILVAETMEDAIETANTIAPEHLEILTKDPFQTMTKIRNAGAMFLGEYSSEPLGDYFAGPNHVLPTNGTARFFSPLGVDDFVKKSSIISYSREALEAVHTNIEIFAESEGLTAHANSIKVRFDD
;
A
#
# COMPACT_ATOMS: atom_id res chain seq x y z
N MET A 1 -18.50 -22.54 -1.19
CA MET A 1 -17.37 -22.21 -2.13
C MET A 1 -17.15 -23.33 -3.17
N ARG A 2 -16.44 -23.04 -4.29
CA ARG A 2 -16.14 -24.05 -5.33
C ARG A 2 -14.91 -24.88 -4.93
N ILE A 3 -15.12 -26.20 -4.69
CA ILE A 3 -14.01 -27.14 -4.42
C ILE A 3 -13.54 -27.70 -5.75
N ILE A 4 -12.26 -27.53 -6.07
CA ILE A 4 -11.66 -27.88 -7.36
C ILE A 4 -10.36 -28.63 -7.10
N LYS A 5 -10.15 -29.76 -7.79
CA LYS A 5 -8.87 -30.46 -7.77
C LYS A 5 -7.82 -29.60 -8.50
N LEU A 6 -6.68 -29.36 -7.85
CA LEU A 6 -5.59 -28.58 -8.44
C LEU A 6 -4.89 -29.42 -9.53
N THR A 7 -4.92 -28.92 -10.75
CA THR A 7 -4.19 -29.41 -11.92
C THR A 7 -3.52 -28.25 -12.61
N PRO A 8 -2.58 -28.47 -13.54
CA PRO A 8 -2.02 -27.38 -14.34
C PRO A 8 -3.09 -26.55 -15.06
N GLU A 9 -4.15 -27.20 -15.56
CA GLU A 9 -5.27 -26.54 -16.26
C GLU A 9 -6.10 -25.69 -15.29
N THR A 10 -6.52 -26.25 -14.14
CA THR A 10 -7.32 -25.49 -13.14
C THR A 10 -6.55 -24.34 -12.54
N ARG A 11 -5.21 -24.48 -12.36
CA ARG A 11 -4.33 -23.39 -11.93
C ARG A 11 -4.32 -22.27 -12.98
N GLN A 12 -4.18 -22.59 -14.25
CA GLN A 12 -4.17 -21.61 -15.33
C GLN A 12 -5.53 -20.88 -15.44
N ASN A 13 -6.63 -21.59 -15.31
CA ASN A 13 -7.97 -21.00 -15.33
C ASN A 13 -8.17 -20.04 -14.16
N LEU A 14 -7.77 -20.44 -12.93
CA LEU A 14 -7.80 -19.56 -11.76
C LEU A 14 -7.00 -18.28 -11.99
N LEU A 15 -5.78 -18.39 -12.49
CA LEU A 15 -4.95 -17.21 -12.76
C LEU A 15 -5.60 -16.28 -13.80
N SER A 16 -6.22 -16.86 -14.85
CA SER A 16 -6.97 -16.07 -15.83
C SER A 16 -8.17 -15.36 -15.22
N ASP A 17 -8.86 -15.97 -14.24
CA ASP A 17 -9.97 -15.33 -13.54
C ASP A 17 -9.49 -14.22 -12.60
N LEU A 18 -8.39 -14.44 -11.89
CA LEU A 18 -7.79 -13.41 -11.02
C LEU A 18 -7.29 -12.20 -11.80
N ILE A 19 -6.73 -12.40 -12.99
CA ILE A 19 -6.29 -11.31 -13.88
C ILE A 19 -7.48 -10.42 -14.30
N LYS A 20 -8.67 -10.99 -14.50
CA LYS A 20 -9.89 -10.20 -14.82
C LYS A 20 -10.28 -9.19 -13.74
N ARG A 21 -9.80 -9.37 -12.50
CA ARG A 21 -9.95 -8.41 -11.41
C ARG A 21 -8.94 -7.26 -11.51
N SER A 22 -7.93 -7.43 -12.37
CA SER A 22 -6.89 -6.42 -12.55
C SER A 22 -7.48 -5.14 -13.13
N PRO A 23 -6.97 -4.01 -12.69
CA PRO A 23 -7.35 -2.69 -13.20
C PRO A 23 -7.01 -2.45 -14.68
N ASP A 24 -6.62 -3.45 -15.45
CA ASP A 24 -6.24 -3.27 -16.87
C ASP A 24 -7.40 -2.81 -17.76
N ASP A 25 -8.66 -2.98 -17.33
CA ASP A 25 -9.85 -2.49 -18.04
C ASP A 25 -10.43 -1.19 -17.42
N TYR A 26 -9.55 -0.25 -17.12
CA TYR A 26 -9.94 1.10 -16.68
C TYR A 26 -10.54 1.98 -17.79
N GLY A 27 -10.63 1.49 -19.02
CA GLY A 27 -11.03 2.26 -20.19
C GLY A 27 -12.19 3.22 -19.98
N PRO A 28 -13.32 2.79 -19.41
CA PRO A 28 -14.48 3.67 -19.19
C PRO A 28 -14.24 4.83 -18.21
N TYR A 29 -13.34 4.65 -17.25
CA TYR A 29 -13.07 5.62 -16.18
C TYR A 29 -11.86 6.51 -16.45
N GLU A 30 -10.92 6.02 -17.27
CA GLU A 30 -9.61 6.67 -17.46
C GLU A 30 -9.73 8.06 -18.10
N ALA A 31 -10.60 8.20 -19.09
CA ALA A 31 -10.83 9.49 -19.75
C ALA A 31 -11.37 10.55 -18.76
N THR A 32 -12.36 10.17 -17.94
CA THR A 32 -12.92 11.05 -16.91
C THR A 32 -11.89 11.44 -15.86
N VAL A 33 -11.07 10.49 -15.41
CA VAL A 33 -10.01 10.78 -14.41
C VAL A 33 -8.94 11.69 -14.98
N LYS A 34 -8.50 11.46 -16.22
CA LYS A 34 -7.53 12.35 -16.89
C LYS A 34 -8.06 13.78 -17.03
N GLU A 35 -9.36 13.93 -17.35
CA GLU A 35 -10.02 15.25 -17.42
C GLU A 35 -10.00 15.94 -16.04
N ILE A 36 -10.41 15.24 -14.97
CA ILE A 36 -10.40 15.78 -13.62
C ILE A 36 -8.98 16.20 -13.20
N VAL A 37 -7.99 15.33 -13.42
CA VAL A 37 -6.59 15.59 -13.07
C VAL A 37 -6.05 16.82 -13.81
N ALA A 38 -6.30 16.92 -15.12
CA ALA A 38 -5.88 18.05 -15.95
C ALA A 38 -6.57 19.34 -15.54
N ASP A 39 -7.84 19.29 -15.17
CA ASP A 39 -8.62 20.43 -14.76
C ASP A 39 -8.16 21.00 -13.41
N VAL A 40 -7.93 20.13 -12.41
CA VAL A 40 -7.37 20.57 -11.11
C VAL A 40 -5.96 21.14 -11.30
N HIS A 41 -5.12 20.52 -12.15
CA HIS A 41 -3.79 21.06 -12.46
C HIS A 41 -3.87 22.47 -13.05
N LYS A 42 -4.89 22.74 -13.90
CA LYS A 42 -5.05 24.04 -14.59
C LYS A 42 -5.71 25.12 -13.71
N ARG A 43 -6.80 24.77 -13.00
CA ARG A 43 -7.64 25.72 -12.25
C ARG A 43 -7.43 25.71 -10.74
N GLY A 44 -6.65 24.74 -10.20
CA GLY A 44 -6.33 24.66 -8.78
C GLY A 44 -7.55 24.50 -7.89
N ASP A 45 -7.66 25.34 -6.85
CA ASP A 45 -8.73 25.29 -5.86
C ASP A 45 -10.14 25.43 -6.45
N GLU A 46 -10.31 26.20 -7.53
CA GLU A 46 -11.60 26.36 -8.18
C GLU A 46 -12.16 25.02 -8.66
N ALA A 47 -11.36 24.25 -9.42
CA ALA A 47 -11.75 22.94 -9.89
C ALA A 47 -11.94 21.95 -8.72
N LEU A 48 -11.03 21.99 -7.75
CA LEU A 48 -11.08 21.13 -6.56
C LEU A 48 -12.39 21.32 -5.78
N LEU A 49 -12.83 22.54 -5.55
CA LEU A 49 -14.08 22.87 -4.87
C LEU A 49 -15.30 22.46 -5.67
N GLU A 50 -15.29 22.69 -6.98
CA GLU A 50 -16.39 22.27 -7.87
C GLU A 50 -16.57 20.73 -7.84
N TYR A 51 -15.47 19.96 -7.93
CA TYR A 51 -15.54 18.50 -7.87
C TYR A 51 -15.94 18.00 -6.47
N THR A 52 -15.47 18.65 -5.40
CA THR A 52 -15.88 18.32 -4.03
C THR A 52 -17.38 18.57 -3.84
N ALA A 53 -17.93 19.69 -4.32
CA ALA A 53 -19.36 19.95 -4.29
C ALA A 53 -20.15 18.94 -5.13
N LYS A 54 -19.61 18.52 -6.28
CA LYS A 54 -20.26 17.56 -7.18
C LYS A 54 -20.30 16.15 -6.61
N PHE A 55 -19.18 15.67 -6.06
CA PHE A 55 -19.04 14.25 -5.65
C PHE A 55 -19.31 14.03 -4.16
N ASP A 56 -18.77 14.88 -3.29
CA ASP A 56 -18.94 14.76 -1.84
C ASP A 56 -20.18 15.52 -1.33
N LYS A 57 -20.85 16.30 -2.22
CA LYS A 57 -22.03 17.12 -1.90
C LYS A 57 -21.76 18.22 -0.86
N ALA A 58 -20.50 18.56 -0.60
CA ALA A 58 -20.09 19.52 0.37
C ALA A 58 -19.75 20.86 -0.31
N SER A 59 -20.37 21.95 0.13
CA SER A 59 -20.06 23.31 -0.33
C SER A 59 -18.99 23.91 0.59
N LEU A 60 -17.72 23.81 0.17
CA LEU A 60 -16.58 24.33 0.90
C LEU A 60 -16.05 25.62 0.24
N THR A 61 -15.27 26.38 1.04
CA THR A 61 -14.43 27.48 0.55
C THR A 61 -12.96 27.10 0.77
N PRO A 62 -11.99 27.81 0.18
CA PRO A 62 -10.57 27.57 0.45
C PRO A 62 -10.25 27.55 1.95
N GLU A 63 -10.84 28.48 2.72
CA GLU A 63 -10.62 28.60 4.16
C GLU A 63 -11.22 27.44 4.96
N SER A 64 -12.38 26.91 4.53
CA SER A 64 -13.06 25.81 5.22
C SER A 64 -12.61 24.41 4.76
N MET A 65 -11.77 24.34 3.70
CA MET A 65 -11.24 23.08 3.19
C MET A 65 -10.27 22.42 4.18
N ARG A 66 -9.46 23.21 4.86
CA ARG A 66 -8.55 22.72 5.89
C ARG A 66 -9.33 22.43 7.19
N VAL A 67 -9.06 21.28 7.79
CA VAL A 67 -9.58 20.93 9.13
C VAL A 67 -8.91 21.84 10.17
N THR A 68 -9.72 22.41 11.06
CA THR A 68 -9.28 23.31 12.12
C THR A 68 -8.96 22.54 13.41
N GLU A 69 -8.15 23.11 14.30
CA GLU A 69 -7.91 22.55 15.63
C GLU A 69 -9.21 22.41 16.43
N ALA A 70 -10.18 23.31 16.27
CA ALA A 70 -11.48 23.22 16.92
C ALA A 70 -12.28 21.98 16.46
N GLU A 71 -12.22 21.60 15.18
CA GLU A 71 -12.84 20.37 14.68
C GLU A 71 -12.14 19.12 15.23
N ILE A 72 -10.83 19.17 15.44
CA ILE A 72 -10.07 18.09 16.07
C ILE A 72 -10.47 17.98 17.55
N GLU A 73 -10.58 19.06 18.28
CA GLU A 73 -11.04 19.07 19.69
C GLU A 73 -12.47 18.53 19.82
N GLU A 74 -13.38 18.95 18.92
CA GLU A 74 -14.75 18.39 18.84
C GLU A 74 -14.71 16.87 18.63
N ALA A 75 -13.81 16.38 17.72
CA ALA A 75 -13.65 14.97 17.45
C ALA A 75 -13.18 14.16 18.68
N TYR A 76 -12.24 14.71 19.47
CA TYR A 76 -11.83 14.05 20.74
C TYR A 76 -12.99 13.93 21.74
N GLY A 77 -13.90 14.89 21.75
CA GLY A 77 -15.11 14.83 22.59
C GLY A 77 -16.13 13.79 22.14
N ALA A 78 -16.09 13.40 20.87
CA ALA A 78 -17.02 12.45 20.26
C ALA A 78 -16.50 10.99 20.21
N VAL A 79 -15.19 10.77 20.37
CA VAL A 79 -14.56 9.45 20.30
C VAL A 79 -14.54 8.78 21.67
N ASP A 80 -14.90 7.50 21.70
CA ASP A 80 -14.82 6.67 22.90
C ASP A 80 -13.38 6.59 23.42
N GLN A 81 -13.22 6.72 24.74
CA GLN A 81 -11.91 6.66 25.41
C GLN A 81 -11.24 5.28 25.30
N GLU A 82 -12.03 4.21 25.21
CA GLU A 82 -11.51 2.86 24.96
C GLU A 82 -10.91 2.77 23.55
N LEU A 83 -11.63 3.25 22.53
CA LEU A 83 -11.12 3.31 21.16
C LEU A 83 -9.86 4.18 21.06
N LEU A 84 -9.82 5.34 21.71
CA LEU A 84 -8.62 6.19 21.78
C LEU A 84 -7.42 5.45 22.37
N SER A 85 -7.65 4.67 23.45
CA SER A 85 -6.61 3.84 24.06
C SER A 85 -6.10 2.76 23.10
N VAL A 86 -7.01 2.13 22.32
CA VAL A 86 -6.65 1.12 21.30
C VAL A 86 -5.84 1.76 20.18
N ILE A 87 -6.28 2.91 19.64
CA ILE A 87 -5.53 3.67 18.61
C ILE A 87 -4.10 3.94 19.08
N ARG A 88 -3.91 4.44 20.30
CA ARG A 88 -2.58 4.71 20.86
C ARG A 88 -1.70 3.46 21.02
N LYS A 89 -2.31 2.31 21.35
CA LYS A 89 -1.58 1.04 21.42
C LYS A 89 -1.17 0.57 20.02
N ALA A 90 -2.08 0.64 19.03
CA ALA A 90 -1.79 0.28 17.65
C ALA A 90 -0.66 1.17 17.08
N ILE A 91 -0.68 2.49 17.33
CA ILE A 91 0.40 3.40 16.91
C ILE A 91 1.75 2.93 17.46
N ARG A 92 1.84 2.56 18.74
CA ARG A 92 3.10 2.07 19.32
C ARG A 92 3.60 0.79 18.65
N ASN A 93 2.70 -0.18 18.42
CA ASN A 93 3.08 -1.43 17.77
C ASN A 93 3.60 -1.18 16.34
N ILE A 94 2.91 -0.31 15.58
CA ILE A 94 3.31 0.07 14.21
C ILE A 94 4.66 0.81 14.25
N GLU A 95 4.85 1.72 15.19
CA GLU A 95 6.09 2.48 15.37
C GLU A 95 7.26 1.56 15.70
N GLU A 96 7.11 0.66 16.68
CA GLU A 96 8.13 -0.31 17.09
C GLU A 96 8.56 -1.19 15.91
N TYR A 97 7.61 -1.67 15.10
CA TYR A 97 7.92 -2.48 13.92
C TYR A 97 8.68 -1.67 12.86
N HIS A 98 8.22 -0.46 12.54
CA HIS A 98 8.81 0.35 11.48
C HIS A 98 10.16 0.99 11.89
N GLU A 99 10.41 1.19 13.18
CA GLU A 99 11.74 1.60 13.67
C GLU A 99 12.85 0.61 13.27
N LEU A 100 12.54 -0.69 13.18
CA LEU A 100 13.49 -1.72 12.73
C LEU A 100 13.83 -1.63 11.23
N GLN A 101 13.05 -0.90 10.46
CA GLN A 101 13.28 -0.70 9.01
C GLN A 101 14.22 0.47 8.71
N LYS A 102 14.52 1.31 9.70
CA LYS A 102 15.39 2.49 9.50
C LYS A 102 16.78 2.09 9.04
N ARG A 103 17.27 2.81 8.05
CA ARG A 103 18.63 2.67 7.54
C ARG A 103 19.40 3.96 7.77
N ASN A 104 20.69 3.81 8.11
CA ASN A 104 21.60 4.94 8.29
C ASN A 104 22.31 5.29 6.99
N SER A 105 22.62 6.58 6.79
CA SER A 105 23.61 7.00 5.81
C SER A 105 24.98 6.37 6.15
N TRP A 106 25.75 6.06 5.11
CA TRP A 106 27.07 5.46 5.30
C TRP A 106 28.08 6.04 4.35
N ILE A 107 29.34 6.02 4.76
CA ILE A 107 30.50 6.32 3.92
C ILE A 107 31.56 5.25 4.16
N THR A 108 32.35 5.00 3.13
CA THR A 108 33.56 4.15 3.19
C THR A 108 34.72 4.87 2.53
N THR A 109 35.92 4.61 3.01
CA THR A 109 37.16 5.19 2.50
C THR A 109 38.05 4.08 1.93
N LYS A 110 38.77 4.39 0.84
CA LYS A 110 39.78 3.52 0.26
C LYS A 110 41.19 4.00 0.67
N PRO A 111 42.24 3.13 0.54
CA PRO A 111 43.62 3.52 0.87
C PRO A 111 44.16 4.72 0.09
N ASP A 112 43.62 4.96 -1.13
CA ASP A 112 43.95 6.09 -2.01
C ASP A 112 43.23 7.41 -1.64
N GLY A 113 42.51 7.43 -0.52
CA GLY A 113 41.75 8.60 -0.06
C GLY A 113 40.39 8.78 -0.72
N THR A 114 39.98 7.87 -1.64
CA THR A 114 38.63 7.89 -2.22
C THR A 114 37.56 7.66 -1.14
N ILE A 115 36.53 8.50 -1.12
CA ILE A 115 35.36 8.35 -0.26
C ILE A 115 34.15 8.05 -1.12
N LEU A 116 33.49 6.94 -0.83
CA LEU A 116 32.18 6.57 -1.42
C LEU A 116 31.14 6.43 -0.32
N GLY A 117 29.89 6.74 -0.62
CA GLY A 117 28.84 6.61 0.38
C GLY A 117 27.44 6.76 -0.19
N GLN A 118 26.49 6.68 0.72
CA GLN A 118 25.08 6.89 0.42
C GLN A 118 24.46 7.75 1.53
N LYS A 119 23.87 8.87 1.14
CA LYS A 119 23.07 9.71 2.02
C LYS A 119 21.62 9.23 1.92
N ILE A 120 21.02 8.89 3.07
CA ILE A 120 19.60 8.57 3.21
C ILE A 120 18.92 9.76 3.85
N ALA A 121 17.85 10.24 3.24
CA ALA A 121 17.08 11.38 3.74
C ALA A 121 15.59 11.17 3.44
N PRO A 122 14.68 11.58 4.33
CA PRO A 122 13.26 11.53 4.06
C PRO A 122 12.88 12.41 2.86
N VAL A 123 11.71 12.12 2.27
CA VAL A 123 11.02 13.08 1.40
C VAL A 123 10.56 14.28 2.26
N GLU A 124 10.33 15.43 1.64
CA GLU A 124 9.95 16.62 2.40
C GLU A 124 8.43 16.62 2.69
N TYR A 125 7.63 16.20 1.72
CA TYR A 125 6.18 16.15 1.83
C TYR A 125 5.63 14.77 1.47
N ALA A 126 4.88 14.15 2.38
CA ALA A 126 4.09 12.95 2.09
C ALA A 126 2.60 13.28 2.09
N GLY A 127 1.92 12.91 1.01
CA GLY A 127 0.46 12.98 0.89
C GLY A 127 -0.17 11.66 1.27
N VAL A 128 -1.08 11.67 2.20
CA VAL A 128 -1.83 10.48 2.65
C VAL A 128 -3.28 10.63 2.23
N TYR A 129 -3.73 9.75 1.34
CA TYR A 129 -5.14 9.67 0.98
C TYR A 129 -5.84 8.67 1.90
N VAL A 130 -6.89 9.12 2.58
CA VAL A 130 -7.73 8.26 3.42
C VAL A 130 -9.13 8.23 2.83
N PRO A 131 -9.65 7.06 2.46
CA PRO A 131 -11.01 6.97 1.95
C PRO A 131 -12.02 7.36 3.02
N GLY A 132 -13.17 7.85 2.58
CA GLY A 132 -14.33 8.16 3.41
C GLY A 132 -15.59 7.60 2.78
N GLY A 133 -16.75 8.02 3.25
CA GLY A 133 -18.06 7.63 2.72
C GLY A 133 -18.84 6.76 3.70
N LYS A 134 -18.90 5.44 3.51
CA LYS A 134 -19.73 4.55 4.33
C LYS A 134 -19.14 4.19 5.70
N ALA A 135 -17.83 4.37 5.89
CA ALA A 135 -17.13 4.03 7.13
C ALA A 135 -15.96 4.97 7.40
N ALA A 136 -15.56 5.09 8.67
CA ALA A 136 -14.28 5.67 9.07
C ALA A 136 -13.19 4.60 8.99
N TYR A 137 -11.99 4.99 8.58
CA TYR A 137 -10.84 4.08 8.46
C TYR A 137 -9.64 4.58 9.29
N PRO A 138 -9.74 4.59 10.63
CA PRO A 138 -8.64 5.01 11.49
C PRO A 138 -7.39 4.15 11.29
N SER A 139 -7.51 2.84 11.06
CA SER A 139 -6.37 1.96 10.77
C SER A 139 -5.58 2.40 9.54
N THR A 140 -6.28 2.76 8.45
CA THR A 140 -5.64 3.28 7.23
C THR A 140 -4.83 4.55 7.50
N VAL A 141 -5.33 5.43 8.39
CA VAL A 141 -4.56 6.61 8.83
C VAL A 141 -3.24 6.16 9.47
N LEU A 142 -3.32 5.25 10.46
CA LEU A 142 -2.15 4.81 11.21
C LEU A 142 -1.12 4.15 10.30
N MET A 143 -1.55 3.24 9.44
CA MET A 143 -0.68 2.45 8.56
C MET A 143 0.02 3.28 7.48
N ASN A 144 -0.53 4.43 7.10
CA ASN A 144 0.11 5.34 6.15
C ASN A 144 0.96 6.42 6.83
N VAL A 145 0.51 6.94 7.97
CA VAL A 145 1.15 8.09 8.64
C VAL A 145 2.33 7.67 9.51
N VAL A 146 2.19 6.59 10.30
CA VAL A 146 3.24 6.20 11.25
C VAL A 146 4.57 5.86 10.56
N PRO A 147 4.62 5.06 9.47
CA PRO A 147 5.90 4.82 8.77
C PRO A 147 6.49 6.09 8.15
N ALA A 148 5.67 7.04 7.66
CA ALA A 148 6.16 8.33 7.19
C ALA A 148 6.80 9.14 8.33
N ARG A 149 6.16 9.17 9.49
CA ARG A 149 6.70 9.82 10.71
C ARG A 149 8.00 9.15 11.17
N VAL A 150 8.05 7.82 11.21
CA VAL A 150 9.25 7.05 11.56
C VAL A 150 10.39 7.31 10.58
N ALA A 151 10.10 7.46 9.29
CA ALA A 151 11.07 7.87 8.27
C ALA A 151 11.64 9.28 8.49
N GLY A 152 10.96 10.10 9.31
CA GLY A 152 11.35 11.48 9.59
C GLY A 152 10.80 12.50 8.57
N VAL A 153 9.70 12.20 7.89
CA VAL A 153 9.02 13.13 6.98
C VAL A 153 8.50 14.34 7.78
N PRO A 154 8.94 15.57 7.46
CA PRO A 154 8.55 16.75 8.25
C PRO A 154 7.12 17.22 7.99
N HIS A 155 6.58 16.99 6.79
CA HIS A 155 5.25 17.41 6.40
C HIS A 155 4.41 16.23 5.91
N ILE A 156 3.40 15.83 6.71
CA ILE A 156 2.47 14.76 6.38
C ILE A 156 1.10 15.40 6.16
N VAL A 157 0.69 15.47 4.89
CA VAL A 157 -0.54 16.10 4.42
C VAL A 157 -1.58 15.03 4.15
N MET A 158 -2.70 15.08 4.83
CA MET A 158 -3.79 14.10 4.65
C MET A 158 -4.96 14.71 3.89
N THR A 159 -5.50 13.98 2.92
CA THR A 159 -6.79 14.28 2.29
C THR A 159 -7.79 13.18 2.57
N THR A 160 -9.01 13.56 2.89
CA THR A 160 -10.13 12.63 3.12
C THR A 160 -11.43 13.33 2.76
N PRO A 161 -12.42 12.64 2.13
CA PRO A 161 -13.70 13.24 1.84
C PRO A 161 -14.44 13.58 3.14
N CYS A 162 -15.26 14.61 3.08
CA CYS A 162 -16.19 14.97 4.14
C CYS A 162 -17.64 14.60 3.76
N ASN A 163 -18.55 14.69 4.71
CA ASN A 163 -19.99 14.58 4.44
C ASN A 163 -20.55 15.90 3.86
N ALA A 164 -21.84 15.91 3.54
CA ALA A 164 -22.52 17.08 2.96
C ALA A 164 -22.47 18.35 3.85
N GLU A 165 -22.33 18.17 5.15
CA GLU A 165 -22.18 19.23 6.13
C GLU A 165 -20.71 19.70 6.29
N GLY A 166 -19.78 19.17 5.47
CA GLY A 166 -18.36 19.51 5.52
C GLY A 166 -17.64 18.93 6.74
N LYS A 167 -18.16 17.87 7.36
CA LYS A 167 -17.57 17.21 8.53
C LYS A 167 -16.84 15.93 8.13
N VAL A 168 -15.68 15.70 8.71
CA VAL A 168 -14.92 14.45 8.64
C VAL A 168 -15.28 13.57 9.84
N TYR A 169 -15.22 12.27 9.68
CA TYR A 169 -15.49 11.33 10.78
C TYR A 169 -14.54 11.56 11.97
N PRO A 170 -15.07 11.68 13.20
CA PRO A 170 -14.26 11.94 14.40
C PRO A 170 -13.12 10.93 14.59
N ASN A 171 -13.38 9.64 14.39
CA ASN A 171 -12.36 8.60 14.55
C ASN A 171 -11.17 8.79 13.58
N THR A 172 -11.43 9.27 12.37
CA THR A 172 -10.39 9.59 11.37
C THR A 172 -9.56 10.79 11.80
N LEU A 173 -10.20 11.85 12.31
CA LEU A 173 -9.50 13.05 12.79
C LEU A 173 -8.62 12.77 14.01
N VAL A 174 -9.15 12.02 14.99
CA VAL A 174 -8.40 11.63 16.18
C VAL A 174 -7.22 10.75 15.82
N ALA A 175 -7.42 9.74 14.95
CA ALA A 175 -6.33 8.90 14.47
C ALA A 175 -5.24 9.71 13.75
N ALA A 176 -5.63 10.67 12.90
CA ALA A 176 -4.70 11.55 12.20
C ALA A 176 -3.87 12.40 13.16
N LYS A 177 -4.50 13.01 14.16
CA LYS A 177 -3.80 13.83 15.17
C LYS A 177 -2.84 12.99 16.02
N GLU A 178 -3.29 11.84 16.51
CA GLU A 178 -2.47 10.91 17.31
C GLU A 178 -1.30 10.33 16.51
N ALA A 179 -1.50 10.04 15.22
CA ALA A 179 -0.45 9.54 14.33
C ALA A 179 0.59 10.60 13.94
N GLY A 180 0.24 11.90 14.00
CA GLY A 180 1.15 13.01 13.69
C GLY A 180 0.98 13.64 12.31
N VAL A 181 -0.24 13.62 11.75
CA VAL A 181 -0.57 14.39 10.53
C VAL A 181 -0.40 15.87 10.80
N THR A 182 0.28 16.57 9.88
CA THR A 182 0.53 18.02 10.01
C THR A 182 -0.60 18.88 9.49
N GLU A 183 -1.27 18.43 8.43
CA GLU A 183 -2.38 19.15 7.79
C GLU A 183 -3.42 18.18 7.24
N ILE A 184 -4.69 18.51 7.42
CA ILE A 184 -5.82 17.66 6.95
C ILE A 184 -6.73 18.51 6.06
N TYR A 185 -7.08 17.98 4.88
CA TYR A 185 -7.93 18.63 3.91
C TYR A 185 -9.16 17.79 3.56
N LYS A 186 -10.32 18.46 3.47
CA LYS A 186 -11.65 17.87 3.26
C LYS A 186 -11.93 17.71 1.77
N CYS A 187 -11.23 16.81 1.11
CA CYS A 187 -11.47 16.47 -0.30
C CYS A 187 -11.15 15.00 -0.56
N GLY A 188 -11.93 14.37 -1.42
CA GLY A 188 -11.78 12.96 -1.80
C GLY A 188 -11.54 12.77 -3.30
N GLY A 189 -11.51 11.53 -3.76
CA GLY A 189 -11.51 11.18 -5.18
C GLY A 189 -10.26 11.56 -5.97
N ALA A 190 -10.40 11.53 -7.29
CA ALA A 190 -9.31 11.85 -8.22
C ALA A 190 -8.81 13.29 -8.09
N GLN A 191 -9.71 14.24 -7.77
CA GLN A 191 -9.38 15.64 -7.57
C GLN A 191 -8.44 15.85 -6.37
N ALA A 192 -8.59 15.08 -5.29
CA ALA A 192 -7.69 15.14 -4.14
C ALA A 192 -6.27 14.65 -4.49
N ILE A 193 -6.17 13.55 -5.27
CA ILE A 193 -4.89 13.05 -5.78
C ILE A 193 -4.21 14.09 -6.68
N ALA A 194 -4.97 14.74 -7.57
CA ALA A 194 -4.44 15.80 -8.43
C ALA A 194 -3.95 17.00 -7.60
N ALA A 195 -4.71 17.42 -6.59
CA ALA A 195 -4.32 18.51 -5.70
C ALA A 195 -3.01 18.20 -4.94
N LEU A 196 -2.86 16.99 -4.40
CA LEU A 196 -1.62 16.55 -3.76
C LEU A 196 -0.46 16.50 -4.74
N ALA A 197 -0.68 16.05 -5.98
CA ALA A 197 0.38 15.87 -6.98
C ALA A 197 0.92 17.20 -7.53
N TYR A 198 0.04 18.15 -7.81
CA TYR A 198 0.43 19.43 -8.47
C TYR A 198 0.52 20.59 -7.49
N GLY A 199 -0.11 20.48 -6.34
CA GLY A 199 -0.35 21.60 -5.44
C GLY A 199 -1.49 22.48 -5.93
N THR A 200 -2.10 23.22 -5.00
CA THR A 200 -3.07 24.28 -5.27
C THR A 200 -2.69 25.50 -4.41
N ALA A 201 -3.48 26.56 -4.40
CA ALA A 201 -3.22 27.67 -3.48
C ALA A 201 -3.45 27.25 -2.00
N THR A 202 -4.32 26.25 -1.77
CA THR A 202 -4.67 25.77 -0.41
C THR A 202 -3.91 24.53 -0.01
N ILE A 203 -3.73 23.56 -0.93
CA ILE A 203 -3.10 22.25 -0.65
C ILE A 203 -1.67 22.25 -1.19
N PRO A 204 -0.66 21.99 -0.34
CA PRO A 204 0.72 21.91 -0.80
C PRO A 204 0.96 20.73 -1.73
N LYS A 205 1.86 20.92 -2.71
CA LYS A 205 2.38 19.81 -3.52
C LYS A 205 3.19 18.86 -2.64
N VAL A 206 3.01 17.54 -2.88
CA VAL A 206 3.75 16.51 -2.15
C VAL A 206 4.75 15.76 -3.04
N ASP A 207 5.71 15.09 -2.42
CA ASP A 207 6.73 14.27 -3.11
C ASP A 207 6.27 12.83 -3.33
N LYS A 208 5.42 12.32 -2.43
CA LYS A 208 4.87 10.97 -2.48
C LYS A 208 3.42 10.96 -2.02
N ILE A 209 2.57 10.20 -2.73
CA ILE A 209 1.18 9.96 -2.37
C ILE A 209 1.01 8.49 -2.01
N VAL A 210 0.46 8.23 -0.82
CA VAL A 210 0.17 6.90 -0.30
C VAL A 210 -1.29 6.79 0.14
N GLY A 211 -1.76 5.56 0.27
CA GLY A 211 -3.09 5.26 0.78
C GLY A 211 -4.01 4.61 -0.27
N PRO A 212 -4.92 3.72 0.19
CA PRO A 212 -5.89 3.03 -0.64
C PRO A 212 -7.01 3.97 -1.08
N GLY A 213 -7.70 3.62 -2.15
CA GLY A 213 -8.85 4.36 -2.64
C GLY A 213 -9.64 3.56 -3.66
N ASN A 214 -10.78 4.09 -4.08
CA ASN A 214 -11.58 3.49 -5.13
C ASN A 214 -10.88 3.58 -6.50
N ILE A 215 -11.51 3.01 -7.53
CA ILE A 215 -10.99 2.97 -8.90
C ILE A 215 -10.56 4.35 -9.43
N PHE A 216 -11.29 5.43 -9.10
CA PHE A 216 -10.94 6.79 -9.54
C PHE A 216 -9.63 7.28 -8.90
N VAL A 217 -9.42 6.95 -7.63
CA VAL A 217 -8.17 7.25 -6.89
C VAL A 217 -7.00 6.43 -7.44
N ALA A 218 -7.19 5.14 -7.68
CA ALA A 218 -6.17 4.25 -8.24
C ALA A 218 -5.72 4.74 -9.63
N ILE A 219 -6.67 5.08 -10.52
CA ILE A 219 -6.37 5.65 -11.83
C ILE A 219 -5.68 7.01 -11.71
N ALA A 220 -6.14 7.88 -10.80
CA ALA A 220 -5.52 9.20 -10.61
C ALA A 220 -4.07 9.06 -10.14
N LYS A 221 -3.76 8.16 -9.20
CA LYS A 221 -2.38 7.83 -8.78
C LYS A 221 -1.53 7.39 -9.97
N ARG A 222 -2.07 6.51 -10.84
CA ARG A 222 -1.38 6.09 -12.06
C ARG A 222 -1.11 7.24 -13.02
N VAL A 223 -2.07 8.15 -13.20
CA VAL A 223 -1.94 9.31 -14.11
C VAL A 223 -0.88 10.30 -13.62
N VAL A 224 -0.77 10.50 -12.32
CA VAL A 224 0.21 11.46 -11.76
C VAL A 224 1.58 10.85 -11.47
N PHE A 225 1.71 9.52 -11.56
CA PHE A 225 2.99 8.83 -11.34
C PHE A 225 4.06 9.30 -12.31
N GLY A 226 5.25 9.59 -11.79
CA GLY A 226 6.35 10.21 -12.52
C GLY A 226 6.41 11.73 -12.33
N HIS A 227 5.27 12.40 -12.04
CA HIS A 227 5.25 13.78 -11.55
C HIS A 227 5.37 13.83 -10.02
N VAL A 228 4.78 12.86 -9.37
CA VAL A 228 4.88 12.55 -7.93
C VAL A 228 5.11 11.03 -7.77
N SER A 229 5.77 10.61 -6.71
CA SER A 229 5.86 9.17 -6.38
C SER A 229 4.55 8.67 -5.78
N ILE A 230 4.27 7.36 -5.93
CA ILE A 230 3.12 6.71 -5.28
C ILE A 230 3.60 5.45 -4.53
N ASP A 231 2.76 4.90 -3.63
CA ASP A 231 2.96 3.58 -3.03
C ASP A 231 2.82 2.47 -4.08
N SER A 232 1.56 2.14 -4.44
CA SER A 232 1.23 1.13 -5.44
C SER A 232 -0.11 1.48 -6.11
N ILE A 233 -0.46 0.72 -7.15
CA ILE A 233 -1.80 0.74 -7.75
C ILE A 233 -2.55 -0.42 -7.12
N ALA A 234 -3.35 -0.12 -6.10
CA ALA A 234 -4.12 -1.13 -5.39
C ALA A 234 -5.28 -1.66 -6.24
N GLY A 235 -5.44 -2.97 -6.25
CA GLY A 235 -6.63 -3.67 -6.72
C GLY A 235 -7.55 -4.09 -5.56
N PRO A 236 -8.54 -4.95 -5.85
CA PRO A 236 -9.39 -5.55 -4.83
C PRO A 236 -8.57 -6.43 -3.87
N SER A 237 -9.00 -6.47 -2.62
CA SER A 237 -8.32 -7.22 -1.55
C SER A 237 -8.29 -8.74 -1.79
N GLU A 238 -7.29 -9.42 -1.24
CA GLU A 238 -6.99 -10.83 -1.49
C GLU A 238 -6.51 -11.55 -0.23
N ILE A 239 -7.06 -12.73 0.02
CA ILE A 239 -6.49 -13.67 0.96
C ILE A 239 -6.26 -15.03 0.29
N LEU A 240 -5.12 -15.63 0.59
CA LEU A 240 -4.84 -17.03 0.31
C LEU A 240 -4.46 -17.73 1.61
N VAL A 241 -5.20 -18.78 1.96
CA VAL A 241 -4.85 -19.66 3.06
C VAL A 241 -4.19 -20.91 2.48
N LEU A 242 -2.95 -21.18 2.88
CA LEU A 242 -2.20 -22.40 2.56
C LEU A 242 -2.24 -23.31 3.77
N ALA A 243 -2.95 -24.44 3.67
CA ALA A 243 -3.23 -25.31 4.83
C ALA A 243 -2.99 -26.78 4.54
N ASP A 244 -2.56 -27.53 5.55
CA ASP A 244 -2.58 -28.99 5.56
C ASP A 244 -3.74 -29.52 6.44
N GLU A 245 -3.79 -30.84 6.66
CA GLU A 245 -4.82 -31.50 7.45
C GLU A 245 -4.83 -31.13 8.93
N THR A 246 -3.82 -30.42 9.42
CA THR A 246 -3.73 -30.01 10.84
C THR A 246 -4.48 -28.70 11.12
N ALA A 247 -4.84 -27.94 10.10
CA ALA A 247 -5.54 -26.67 10.24
C ALA A 247 -6.97 -26.85 10.78
N THR A 248 -7.42 -25.91 11.58
CA THR A 248 -8.78 -25.88 12.14
C THR A 248 -9.78 -25.32 11.11
N PRO A 249 -10.72 -26.12 10.56
CA PRO A 249 -11.60 -25.70 9.47
C PRO A 249 -12.39 -24.43 9.76
N LYS A 250 -12.85 -24.27 11.01
CA LYS A 250 -13.61 -23.12 11.49
C LYS A 250 -12.79 -21.81 11.40
N TYR A 251 -11.49 -21.86 11.69
CA TYR A 251 -10.61 -20.68 11.64
C TYR A 251 -10.35 -20.29 10.19
N VAL A 252 -9.97 -21.28 9.35
CA VAL A 252 -9.79 -21.05 7.91
C VAL A 252 -11.02 -20.39 7.28
N ALA A 253 -12.21 -20.87 7.58
CA ALA A 253 -13.45 -20.29 7.05
C ALA A 253 -13.66 -18.85 7.52
N ALA A 254 -13.38 -18.55 8.79
CA ALA A 254 -13.51 -17.20 9.33
C ALA A 254 -12.52 -16.23 8.65
N ASP A 255 -11.28 -16.65 8.43
CA ASP A 255 -10.23 -15.84 7.82
C ASP A 255 -10.50 -15.60 6.32
N LEU A 256 -11.04 -16.58 5.59
CA LEU A 256 -11.49 -16.37 4.21
C LEU A 256 -12.62 -15.32 4.12
N LEU A 257 -13.53 -15.33 5.11
CA LEU A 257 -14.67 -14.43 5.13
C LEU A 257 -14.31 -13.00 5.58
N SER A 258 -13.28 -12.83 6.43
CA SER A 258 -12.77 -11.50 6.80
C SER A 258 -12.38 -10.69 5.56
N GLN A 259 -11.80 -11.36 4.55
CA GLN A 259 -11.44 -10.71 3.30
C GLN A 259 -12.61 -10.58 2.34
N ALA A 260 -13.46 -11.61 2.24
CA ALA A 260 -14.59 -11.62 1.31
C ALA A 260 -15.64 -10.52 1.63
N GLU A 261 -15.70 -10.03 2.87
CA GLU A 261 -16.61 -8.95 3.25
C GLU A 261 -16.18 -7.55 2.80
N HIS A 262 -14.93 -7.38 2.35
CA HIS A 262 -14.41 -6.06 1.95
C HIS A 262 -15.08 -5.52 0.71
N ASP A 263 -15.19 -6.35 -0.37
CA ASP A 263 -15.74 -5.94 -1.65
C ASP A 263 -16.23 -7.15 -2.46
N GLU A 264 -17.16 -6.93 -3.40
CA GLU A 264 -17.69 -7.96 -4.32
C GLU A 264 -16.60 -8.54 -5.25
N LEU A 265 -15.49 -7.83 -5.44
CA LEU A 265 -14.31 -8.25 -6.21
C LEU A 265 -13.19 -8.83 -5.34
N ALA A 266 -13.33 -8.85 -4.02
CA ALA A 266 -12.35 -9.48 -3.13
C ALA A 266 -12.19 -10.97 -3.48
N SER A 267 -10.99 -11.54 -3.30
CA SER A 267 -10.77 -12.98 -3.49
C SER A 267 -10.40 -13.68 -2.19
N ALA A 268 -11.00 -14.85 -2.00
CA ALA A 268 -10.77 -15.71 -0.86
C ALA A 268 -10.43 -17.12 -1.36
N ILE A 269 -9.18 -17.54 -1.20
CA ILE A 269 -8.65 -18.77 -1.78
C ILE A 269 -8.07 -19.65 -0.68
N LEU A 270 -8.57 -20.90 -0.57
CA LEU A 270 -7.91 -21.95 0.19
C LEU A 270 -7.13 -22.86 -0.78
N VAL A 271 -5.87 -23.11 -0.47
CA VAL A 271 -5.08 -24.19 -1.12
C VAL A 271 -4.68 -25.19 -0.06
N THR A 272 -5.11 -26.44 -0.21
CA THR A 272 -4.89 -27.50 0.78
C THR A 272 -4.56 -28.82 0.13
N THR A 273 -3.91 -29.73 0.87
CA THR A 273 -3.70 -31.13 0.48
C THR A 273 -4.76 -32.07 1.05
N SER A 274 -5.70 -31.55 1.86
CA SER A 274 -6.72 -32.34 2.56
C SER A 274 -8.12 -32.12 1.96
N GLU A 275 -8.67 -33.14 1.30
CA GLU A 275 -10.06 -33.11 0.82
C GLU A 275 -11.06 -32.91 1.98
N LYS A 276 -10.79 -33.57 3.12
CA LYS A 276 -11.62 -33.42 4.32
C LYS A 276 -11.65 -31.97 4.81
N LEU A 277 -10.48 -31.32 4.92
CA LEU A 277 -10.41 -29.92 5.32
C LEU A 277 -11.19 -29.02 4.32
N ALA A 278 -11.06 -29.28 3.03
CA ALA A 278 -11.75 -28.55 1.98
C ALA A 278 -13.29 -28.59 2.13
N GLU A 279 -13.85 -29.77 2.41
CA GLU A 279 -15.28 -29.98 2.65
C GLU A 279 -15.75 -29.25 3.92
N GLU A 280 -15.04 -29.47 5.05
CA GLU A 280 -15.38 -28.85 6.34
C GLU A 280 -15.28 -27.32 6.29
N VAL A 281 -14.27 -26.75 5.60
CA VAL A 281 -14.15 -25.31 5.40
C VAL A 281 -15.30 -24.77 4.57
N SER A 282 -15.71 -25.45 3.50
CA SER A 282 -16.86 -25.04 2.69
C SER A 282 -18.15 -24.98 3.52
N GLU A 283 -18.40 -25.99 4.37
CA GLU A 283 -19.56 -26.02 5.26
C GLU A 283 -19.55 -24.86 6.27
N TRP A 284 -18.38 -24.58 6.91
CA TRP A 284 -18.25 -23.47 7.83
C TRP A 284 -18.38 -22.11 7.15
N THR A 285 -17.86 -21.96 5.94
CA THR A 285 -18.00 -20.74 5.14
C THR A 285 -19.47 -20.44 4.85
N ASP A 286 -20.24 -21.43 4.41
CA ASP A 286 -21.66 -21.27 4.14
C ASP A 286 -22.45 -20.90 5.42
N ARG A 287 -22.15 -21.55 6.53
CA ARG A 287 -22.78 -21.26 7.83
C ARG A 287 -22.49 -19.84 8.30
N PHE A 288 -21.21 -19.42 8.33
CA PHE A 288 -20.85 -18.08 8.80
C PHE A 288 -21.37 -16.97 7.90
N THR A 289 -21.42 -17.20 6.58
CA THR A 289 -22.00 -16.23 5.64
C THR A 289 -23.43 -15.88 6.01
N GLU A 290 -24.24 -16.82 6.49
CA GLU A 290 -25.61 -16.54 6.92
C GLU A 290 -25.70 -15.70 8.21
N GLU A 291 -24.70 -15.80 9.07
CA GLU A 291 -24.64 -15.12 10.38
C GLU A 291 -24.10 -13.69 10.26
N LEU A 292 -23.32 -13.39 9.22
CA LEU A 292 -22.62 -12.11 9.07
C LEU A 292 -23.48 -11.02 8.45
N SER A 293 -23.25 -9.77 8.87
CA SER A 293 -24.04 -8.60 8.46
C SER A 293 -23.88 -8.24 6.99
N ARG A 294 -22.70 -8.50 6.39
CA ARG A 294 -22.39 -8.15 4.98
C ARG A 294 -22.56 -9.34 4.01
N LYS A 295 -23.42 -10.28 4.35
CA LYS A 295 -23.59 -11.55 3.61
C LYS A 295 -23.77 -11.41 2.11
N GLU A 296 -24.44 -10.36 1.62
CA GLU A 296 -24.66 -10.15 0.18
C GLU A 296 -23.37 -9.82 -0.56
N ILE A 297 -22.47 -9.06 0.07
CA ILE A 297 -21.13 -8.75 -0.48
C ILE A 297 -20.29 -10.02 -0.44
N ILE A 298 -20.26 -10.71 0.70
CA ILE A 298 -19.54 -11.97 0.89
C ILE A 298 -19.93 -12.99 -0.18
N ARG A 299 -21.25 -13.21 -0.38
CA ARG A 299 -21.72 -14.16 -1.39
C ARG A 299 -21.23 -13.82 -2.78
N LYS A 300 -21.34 -12.57 -3.21
CA LYS A 300 -20.86 -12.14 -4.52
C LYS A 300 -19.34 -12.32 -4.67
N SER A 301 -18.57 -11.98 -3.64
CA SER A 301 -17.12 -12.22 -3.62
C SER A 301 -16.80 -13.70 -3.78
N LEU A 302 -17.42 -14.57 -2.97
CA LEU A 302 -17.19 -16.02 -3.02
C LEU A 302 -17.71 -16.68 -4.31
N ASP A 303 -18.83 -16.22 -4.87
CA ASP A 303 -19.36 -16.72 -6.14
C ASP A 303 -18.44 -16.39 -7.32
N ASN A 304 -17.83 -15.21 -7.30
CA ASN A 304 -16.96 -14.73 -8.35
C ASN A 304 -15.52 -15.25 -8.17
N PHE A 305 -14.94 -15.08 -6.98
CA PHE A 305 -13.50 -15.22 -6.72
C PHE A 305 -13.19 -16.07 -5.48
N GLY A 306 -14.14 -16.86 -4.96
CA GLY A 306 -13.95 -17.81 -3.89
C GLY A 306 -13.59 -19.20 -4.42
N TYR A 307 -12.41 -19.74 -4.01
CA TYR A 307 -11.92 -21.03 -4.47
C TYR A 307 -11.39 -21.86 -3.31
N ILE A 308 -11.64 -23.17 -3.36
CA ILE A 308 -10.95 -24.16 -2.56
C ILE A 308 -10.24 -25.10 -3.52
N LEU A 309 -8.92 -25.08 -3.51
CA LEU A 309 -8.06 -25.88 -4.38
C LEU A 309 -7.46 -27.05 -3.59
N VAL A 310 -7.74 -28.28 -4.02
CA VAL A 310 -7.17 -29.47 -3.43
C VAL A 310 -5.96 -29.92 -4.25
N ALA A 311 -4.78 -29.73 -3.70
CA ALA A 311 -3.49 -30.10 -4.31
C ALA A 311 -3.14 -31.57 -3.98
N GLU A 312 -2.42 -32.21 -4.90
CA GLU A 312 -1.91 -33.57 -4.66
C GLU A 312 -0.73 -33.57 -3.69
N THR A 313 0.11 -32.53 -3.75
CA THR A 313 1.28 -32.39 -2.87
C THR A 313 1.35 -30.98 -2.25
N MET A 314 2.06 -30.84 -1.14
CA MET A 314 2.32 -29.53 -0.53
C MET A 314 3.23 -28.68 -1.43
N GLU A 315 4.09 -29.29 -2.21
CA GLU A 315 4.92 -28.60 -3.19
C GLU A 315 4.08 -27.90 -4.27
N ASP A 316 3.05 -28.59 -4.79
CA ASP A 316 2.10 -28.00 -5.76
C ASP A 316 1.27 -26.88 -5.12
N ALA A 317 0.88 -27.03 -3.86
CA ALA A 317 0.17 -26.01 -3.10
C ALA A 317 1.03 -24.76 -2.91
N ILE A 318 2.29 -24.91 -2.51
CA ILE A 318 3.27 -23.83 -2.34
C ILE A 318 3.54 -23.14 -3.67
N GLU A 319 3.74 -23.88 -4.77
CA GLU A 319 3.99 -23.29 -6.08
C GLU A 319 2.76 -22.52 -6.59
N THR A 320 1.56 -22.97 -6.23
CA THR A 320 0.32 -22.25 -6.54
C THR A 320 0.25 -20.93 -5.77
N ALA A 321 0.56 -20.92 -4.48
CA ALA A 321 0.63 -19.70 -3.67
C ALA A 321 1.67 -18.73 -4.24
N ASN A 322 2.88 -19.20 -4.58
CA ASN A 322 3.91 -18.40 -5.23
C ASN A 322 3.48 -17.84 -6.60
N THR A 323 2.69 -18.61 -7.33
CA THR A 323 2.19 -18.20 -8.66
C THR A 323 1.08 -17.16 -8.55
N ILE A 324 0.21 -17.26 -7.56
CA ILE A 324 -0.82 -16.26 -7.29
C ILE A 324 -0.18 -14.97 -6.73
N ALA A 325 0.85 -15.09 -5.89
CA ALA A 325 1.50 -13.97 -5.21
C ALA A 325 0.49 -13.08 -4.46
N PRO A 326 -0.25 -13.65 -3.48
CA PRO A 326 -1.37 -12.99 -2.85
C PRO A 326 -0.96 -11.79 -1.99
N GLU A 327 -1.90 -10.89 -1.74
CA GLU A 327 -1.79 -9.81 -0.77
C GLU A 327 -1.54 -10.35 0.65
N HIS A 328 -2.49 -11.14 1.16
CA HIS A 328 -2.39 -11.81 2.45
C HIS A 328 -2.19 -13.31 2.23
N LEU A 329 -1.15 -13.88 2.82
CA LEU A 329 -0.88 -15.31 2.82
C LEU A 329 -0.88 -15.85 4.24
N GLU A 330 -1.89 -16.63 4.60
CA GLU A 330 -1.90 -17.39 5.84
C GLU A 330 -1.32 -18.77 5.61
N ILE A 331 -0.40 -19.22 6.47
CA ILE A 331 0.28 -20.50 6.41
C ILE A 331 -0.14 -21.32 7.63
N LEU A 332 -1.13 -22.18 7.43
CA LEU A 332 -1.76 -23.01 8.46
C LEU A 332 -1.35 -24.48 8.26
N THR A 333 -0.06 -24.72 8.26
CA THR A 333 0.55 -26.05 8.14
C THR A 333 1.16 -26.48 9.47
N LYS A 334 1.43 -27.77 9.62
CA LYS A 334 2.06 -28.35 10.82
C LYS A 334 3.36 -27.62 11.21
N ASP A 335 4.15 -27.19 10.22
CA ASP A 335 5.35 -26.37 10.43
C ASP A 335 5.33 -25.14 9.52
N PRO A 336 4.64 -24.07 9.95
CA PRO A 336 4.49 -22.85 9.13
C PRO A 336 5.83 -22.14 8.89
N PHE A 337 6.79 -22.21 9.83
CA PHE A 337 8.11 -21.60 9.65
C PHE A 337 8.93 -22.29 8.57
N GLN A 338 8.86 -23.64 8.49
CA GLN A 338 9.51 -24.36 7.41
C GLN A 338 8.81 -24.10 6.06
N THR A 339 7.49 -24.07 6.03
CA THR A 339 6.71 -23.77 4.82
C THR A 339 7.03 -22.37 4.30
N MET A 340 7.11 -21.38 5.18
CA MET A 340 7.45 -19.99 4.84
C MET A 340 8.77 -19.89 4.05
N THR A 341 9.78 -20.71 4.35
CA THR A 341 11.07 -20.67 3.64
C THR A 341 10.97 -20.98 2.14
N LYS A 342 9.88 -21.61 1.71
CA LYS A 342 9.60 -21.95 0.31
C LYS A 342 8.71 -20.93 -0.40
N ILE A 343 8.18 -19.95 0.34
CA ILE A 343 7.37 -18.86 -0.22
C ILE A 343 8.30 -17.77 -0.74
N ARG A 344 8.06 -17.36 -1.98
CA ARG A 344 8.82 -16.30 -2.66
C ARG A 344 8.03 -15.01 -2.81
N ASN A 345 6.72 -15.12 -2.97
CA ASN A 345 5.85 -14.02 -3.34
C ASN A 345 4.62 -13.97 -2.44
N ALA A 346 4.56 -13.00 -1.54
CA ALA A 346 3.38 -12.66 -0.75
C ALA A 346 3.52 -11.22 -0.26
N GLY A 347 2.42 -10.50 -0.13
CA GLY A 347 2.42 -9.16 0.48
C GLY A 347 2.73 -9.26 1.98
N ALA A 348 1.96 -10.04 2.72
CA ALA A 348 2.22 -10.38 4.12
C ALA A 348 2.06 -11.89 4.35
N MET A 349 2.84 -12.44 5.30
CA MET A 349 2.76 -13.85 5.69
C MET A 349 2.34 -13.97 7.15
N PHE A 350 1.28 -14.73 7.40
CA PHE A 350 0.71 -14.99 8.72
C PHE A 350 0.97 -16.46 9.07
N LEU A 351 1.63 -16.72 10.20
CA LEU A 351 2.16 -18.04 10.51
C LEU A 351 1.41 -18.68 11.69
N GLY A 352 0.65 -19.72 11.39
CA GLY A 352 -0.10 -20.49 12.37
C GLY A 352 -1.46 -19.90 12.75
N GLU A 353 -2.29 -20.70 13.39
CA GLU A 353 -3.73 -20.49 13.60
C GLU A 353 -4.12 -19.26 14.45
N TYR A 354 -3.16 -18.69 15.18
CA TYR A 354 -3.39 -17.50 16.01
C TYR A 354 -2.87 -16.20 15.37
N SER A 355 -2.45 -16.29 14.12
CA SER A 355 -1.94 -15.16 13.34
C SER A 355 -2.84 -14.89 12.14
N SER A 356 -4.09 -14.49 12.41
CA SER A 356 -5.08 -14.20 11.39
C SER A 356 -4.87 -12.82 10.75
N GLU A 357 -5.40 -12.63 9.55
CA GLU A 357 -5.29 -11.37 8.78
C GLU A 357 -5.74 -10.14 9.59
N PRO A 358 -6.90 -10.13 10.31
CA PRO A 358 -7.33 -8.97 11.08
C PRO A 358 -6.34 -8.55 12.18
N LEU A 359 -5.53 -9.48 12.73
CA LEU A 359 -4.46 -9.14 13.66
C LEU A 359 -3.43 -8.22 12.99
N GLY A 360 -3.03 -8.53 11.74
CA GLY A 360 -2.11 -7.71 10.95
C GLY A 360 -2.72 -6.36 10.61
N ASP A 361 -3.96 -6.36 10.16
CA ASP A 361 -4.64 -5.15 9.69
C ASP A 361 -4.83 -4.09 10.76
N TYR A 362 -5.02 -4.51 12.01
CA TYR A 362 -5.39 -3.57 13.06
C TYR A 362 -4.33 -3.38 14.16
N PHE A 363 -3.50 -4.39 14.47
CA PHE A 363 -2.81 -4.32 15.75
C PHE A 363 -1.37 -4.87 15.80
N ALA A 364 -0.97 -5.80 14.93
CA ALA A 364 0.34 -6.48 15.03
C ALA A 364 1.54 -5.55 14.82
N GLY A 365 1.40 -4.50 14.02
CA GLY A 365 2.47 -3.55 13.72
C GLY A 365 2.96 -3.55 12.27
N PRO A 366 3.14 -4.69 11.58
CA PRO A 366 3.36 -4.70 10.14
C PRO A 366 2.29 -3.94 9.37
N ASN A 367 2.64 -3.40 8.21
CA ASN A 367 1.75 -2.55 7.42
C ASN A 367 0.71 -3.35 6.65
N HIS A 368 -0.53 -2.88 6.64
CA HIS A 368 -1.62 -3.46 5.87
C HIS A 368 -1.80 -2.85 4.46
N VAL A 369 -1.01 -1.84 4.10
CA VAL A 369 -0.97 -1.34 2.72
C VAL A 369 -0.05 -2.26 1.93
N LEU A 370 -0.65 -3.27 1.33
CA LEU A 370 0.01 -4.41 0.73
C LEU A 370 -0.12 -4.40 -0.80
N PRO A 371 0.82 -5.05 -1.52
CA PRO A 371 0.69 -5.26 -2.96
C PRO A 371 -0.41 -6.27 -3.28
N THR A 372 -1.31 -5.91 -4.20
CA THR A 372 -2.44 -6.73 -4.67
C THR A 372 -2.23 -7.21 -6.11
N ASN A 373 -3.13 -8.03 -6.64
CA ASN A 373 -3.13 -8.49 -8.05
C ASN A 373 -1.82 -9.13 -8.50
N GLY A 374 -1.20 -9.93 -7.63
CA GLY A 374 0.05 -10.61 -7.92
C GLY A 374 1.28 -9.69 -7.97
N THR A 375 1.15 -8.42 -7.61
CA THR A 375 2.28 -7.46 -7.63
C THR A 375 3.26 -7.68 -6.48
N ALA A 376 2.94 -8.54 -5.50
CA ALA A 376 3.88 -9.01 -4.49
C ALA A 376 5.14 -9.70 -5.06
N ARG A 377 5.18 -9.92 -6.38
CA ARG A 377 6.38 -10.38 -7.12
C ARG A 377 7.47 -9.31 -7.20
N PHE A 378 7.12 -8.02 -7.08
CA PHE A 378 8.03 -6.89 -7.28
C PHE A 378 7.73 -5.67 -6.40
N PHE A 379 6.56 -5.61 -5.76
CA PHE A 379 6.24 -4.62 -4.72
C PHE A 379 6.33 -5.23 -3.33
N SER A 380 6.51 -4.37 -2.34
CA SER A 380 6.54 -4.69 -0.91
C SER A 380 5.40 -3.99 -0.17
N PRO A 381 5.08 -4.40 1.06
CA PRO A 381 4.27 -3.60 1.97
C PRO A 381 4.82 -2.18 2.12
N LEU A 382 3.93 -1.22 2.33
CA LEU A 382 4.35 0.15 2.64
C LEU A 382 5.23 0.19 3.88
N GLY A 383 6.38 0.84 3.79
CA GLY A 383 7.34 0.90 4.88
C GLY A 383 8.17 2.17 4.89
N VAL A 384 9.14 2.23 5.78
CA VAL A 384 10.04 3.40 5.94
C VAL A 384 10.81 3.69 4.64
N ASP A 385 11.21 2.66 3.90
CA ASP A 385 11.94 2.81 2.62
C ASP A 385 11.13 3.57 1.55
N ASP A 386 9.80 3.58 1.65
CA ASP A 386 8.92 4.33 0.75
C ASP A 386 8.99 5.84 0.93
N PHE A 387 9.37 6.28 2.09
CA PHE A 387 9.40 7.69 2.48
C PHE A 387 10.82 8.27 2.52
N VAL A 388 11.83 7.52 2.09
CA VAL A 388 13.22 7.99 2.05
C VAL A 388 13.77 7.93 0.63
N LYS A 389 14.71 8.82 0.34
CA LYS A 389 15.49 8.84 -0.89
C LYS A 389 16.97 8.64 -0.59
N LYS A 390 17.68 8.05 -1.54
CA LYS A 390 19.09 7.69 -1.41
C LYS A 390 19.89 8.43 -2.47
N SER A 391 20.92 9.18 -2.04
CA SER A 391 21.83 9.90 -2.93
C SER A 391 23.24 9.35 -2.79
N SER A 392 23.93 9.13 -3.89
CA SER A 392 25.32 8.70 -3.89
C SER A 392 26.24 9.83 -3.45
N ILE A 393 27.26 9.51 -2.65
CA ILE A 393 28.34 10.40 -2.24
C ILE A 393 29.61 9.89 -2.91
N ILE A 394 30.26 10.76 -3.70
CA ILE A 394 31.50 10.46 -4.41
C ILE A 394 32.48 11.59 -4.15
N SER A 395 33.67 11.27 -3.59
CA SER A 395 34.76 12.19 -3.40
C SER A 395 36.09 11.53 -3.76
N TYR A 396 36.84 12.15 -4.63
CA TYR A 396 38.15 11.73 -5.05
C TYR A 396 39.18 12.83 -4.74
N SER A 397 40.36 12.45 -4.29
CA SER A 397 41.52 13.37 -4.28
C SER A 397 42.04 13.58 -5.71
N ARG A 398 42.93 14.58 -5.91
CA ARG A 398 43.63 14.76 -7.19
C ARG A 398 44.37 13.49 -7.57
N GLU A 399 45.15 12.93 -6.63
CA GLU A 399 45.98 11.75 -6.84
C GLU A 399 45.14 10.51 -7.18
N ALA A 400 44.02 10.33 -6.47
CA ALA A 400 43.09 9.23 -6.75
C ALA A 400 42.44 9.34 -8.13
N LEU A 401 42.08 10.55 -8.57
CA LEU A 401 41.53 10.79 -9.91
C LEU A 401 42.65 10.62 -10.98
N GLU A 402 43.86 11.09 -10.74
CA GLU A 402 44.98 10.93 -11.65
C GLU A 402 45.30 9.46 -11.97
N ALA A 403 45.14 8.57 -11.00
CA ALA A 403 45.33 7.13 -11.20
C ALA A 403 44.29 6.50 -12.16
N VAL A 404 43.16 7.14 -12.40
CA VAL A 404 42.03 6.56 -13.19
C VAL A 404 41.55 7.45 -14.34
N HIS A 405 42.03 8.68 -14.50
CA HIS A 405 41.53 9.65 -15.45
C HIS A 405 41.51 9.13 -16.89
N THR A 406 42.63 8.51 -17.33
CA THR A 406 42.75 7.95 -18.70
C THR A 406 41.70 6.88 -18.97
N ASN A 407 41.34 6.05 -17.96
CA ASN A 407 40.31 5.03 -18.13
C ASN A 407 38.95 5.67 -18.37
N ILE A 408 38.66 6.79 -17.68
CA ILE A 408 37.39 7.53 -17.83
C ILE A 408 37.31 8.20 -19.21
N GLU A 409 38.42 8.81 -19.66
CA GLU A 409 38.52 9.44 -20.98
C GLU A 409 38.27 8.44 -22.11
N ILE A 410 38.97 7.28 -22.08
CA ILE A 410 38.82 6.20 -23.06
C ILE A 410 37.33 5.73 -23.10
N PHE A 411 36.72 5.55 -21.93
CA PHE A 411 35.34 5.09 -21.84
C PHE A 411 34.36 6.11 -22.43
N ALA A 412 34.50 7.38 -22.09
CA ALA A 412 33.68 8.47 -22.59
C ALA A 412 33.85 8.67 -24.12
N GLU A 413 35.09 8.58 -24.63
CA GLU A 413 35.38 8.64 -26.07
C GLU A 413 34.79 7.46 -26.85
N SER A 414 34.80 6.26 -26.27
CA SER A 414 34.18 5.07 -26.89
C SER A 414 32.66 5.21 -27.10
N GLU A 415 32.02 6.04 -26.27
CA GLU A 415 30.61 6.39 -26.38
C GLU A 415 30.36 7.66 -27.23
N GLY A 416 31.42 8.28 -27.78
CA GLY A 416 31.36 9.54 -28.50
C GLY A 416 31.08 10.77 -27.62
N LEU A 417 31.22 10.65 -26.29
CA LEU A 417 30.94 11.70 -25.32
C LEU A 417 32.18 12.55 -25.02
N THR A 418 32.65 13.30 -26.01
CA THR A 418 33.89 14.09 -25.94
C THR A 418 33.88 15.15 -24.84
N ALA A 419 32.71 15.73 -24.50
CA ALA A 419 32.61 16.67 -23.39
C ALA A 419 32.81 16.00 -22.02
N HIS A 420 32.42 14.73 -21.86
CA HIS A 420 32.70 13.94 -20.67
C HIS A 420 34.19 13.65 -20.53
N ALA A 421 34.84 13.21 -21.60
CA ALA A 421 36.28 13.04 -21.63
C ALA A 421 37.04 14.31 -21.31
N ASN A 422 36.66 15.44 -21.94
CA ASN A 422 37.24 16.75 -21.71
C ASN A 422 37.05 17.22 -20.25
N SER A 423 35.91 16.94 -19.64
CA SER A 423 35.66 17.30 -18.22
C SER A 423 36.69 16.67 -17.27
N ILE A 424 37.20 15.49 -17.58
CA ILE A 424 38.24 14.84 -16.80
C ILE A 424 39.62 15.41 -17.19
N LYS A 425 39.94 15.48 -18.48
CA LYS A 425 41.22 15.90 -19.05
C LYS A 425 41.66 17.28 -18.53
N VAL A 426 40.78 18.28 -18.57
CA VAL A 426 41.11 19.67 -18.14
C VAL A 426 41.52 19.79 -16.66
N ARG A 427 41.34 18.75 -15.83
CA ARG A 427 41.78 18.74 -14.44
C ARG A 427 43.26 18.44 -14.30
N PHE A 428 43.93 18.04 -15.39
CA PHE A 428 45.34 17.66 -15.46
C PHE A 428 46.05 18.42 -16.58
N ASP A 429 45.40 19.26 -17.33
CA ASP A 429 46.00 20.20 -18.28
C ASP A 429 46.53 21.42 -17.48
N ASP A 430 47.84 21.42 -17.14
CA ASP A 430 48.56 22.58 -16.54
C ASP A 430 49.25 23.39 -17.64
#